data_15408dea7033b90d9d324a68f3543e1a
#
_entry.id   15408dea7033b90d9d324a68f3543e1a
#
_cell.length_a   1.000
_cell.length_b   1.000
_cell.length_c   1.000
_cell.angle_alpha   90.00
_cell.angle_beta   90.00
_cell.angle_gamma   90.00
#
_symmetry.space_group_name_H-M   'P 1'
#
loop_
_entity.id
_entity.type
_entity.pdbx_description
1 polymer ?
#
loop_
_entity_poly.entity_id
_entity_poly.type
_entity_poly.pdbx_seq_one_letter_code
_entity_poly.pdbx_strand_id
1 'polypeptide(L)'
;MARIELLPRVYGSYKANLHCHTTYSDGNLSPEQVKEHYKANGYSVVAFTDHNVLIDHSALNDKDFLALVGLEVDTDSFLYGKKHEFNQTCHLCAILRDPARAVPVYRAEQYTGKAISAKIDEFHQNGYIVNYNHPTWSCEGADEFLHYGRFDGMELFNYSAEVANNNGYSHGEYALALRLMNHRIRCIAADDNHNGYDCEDDSCGGWVVFKAPELSYETIIKAYDDMCFYSSTGPEIKQCYIEDGVFVLDCSPV
;
A
#
# COMPACT_ATOMS: atom_id res chain seq x y z
N MET A 1 20.28 30.09 1.61
CA MET A 1 19.27 29.58 0.66
C MET A 1 17.99 29.27 1.41
N ALA A 2 16.85 29.20 0.77
CA ALA A 2 15.59 28.89 1.45
C ALA A 2 15.58 27.40 1.88
N ARG A 3 15.02 27.15 3.05
CA ARG A 3 14.74 25.81 3.55
C ARG A 3 13.60 25.18 2.74
N ILE A 4 13.78 23.95 2.30
CA ILE A 4 12.80 23.14 1.58
C ILE A 4 12.34 22.05 2.54
N GLU A 5 11.10 22.13 3.02
CA GLU A 5 10.49 21.07 3.81
C GLU A 5 10.11 19.91 2.89
N LEU A 6 10.54 18.71 3.23
CA LEU A 6 10.17 17.46 2.53
C LEU A 6 8.99 16.77 3.22
N LEU A 7 8.85 16.97 4.55
CA LEU A 7 7.67 16.56 5.31
C LEU A 7 7.11 17.77 6.07
N PRO A 8 5.82 18.12 5.92
CA PRO A 8 5.19 19.25 6.61
C PRO A 8 5.25 19.07 8.13
N ARG A 9 5.77 20.10 8.86
CA ARG A 9 5.90 20.07 10.33
C ARG A 9 4.62 20.43 11.07
N VAL A 10 3.79 21.26 10.45
CA VAL A 10 2.59 21.85 11.09
C VAL A 10 1.37 20.93 11.01
N TYR A 11 1.48 19.82 10.34
CA TYR A 11 0.41 18.85 10.15
C TYR A 11 0.42 17.78 11.23
N GLY A 12 -0.75 17.17 11.46
CA GLY A 12 -0.88 15.94 12.23
C GLY A 12 -0.12 14.77 11.58
N SER A 13 0.18 13.77 12.37
CA SER A 13 0.78 12.51 11.92
C SER A 13 -0.24 11.40 12.07
N TYR A 14 -0.53 10.69 10.98
CA TYR A 14 -1.54 9.64 10.94
C TYR A 14 -0.90 8.35 10.45
N LYS A 15 -0.68 7.42 11.39
CA LYS A 15 -0.14 6.09 11.11
C LYS A 15 -1.18 5.27 10.36
N ALA A 16 -0.78 4.62 9.26
CA ALA A 16 -1.69 3.94 8.36
C ALA A 16 -1.15 2.59 7.91
N ASN A 17 -2.03 1.60 7.77
CA ASN A 17 -1.79 0.41 6.96
C ASN A 17 -2.59 0.53 5.65
N LEU A 18 -1.92 0.31 4.51
CA LEU A 18 -2.52 0.44 3.17
C LEU A 18 -2.82 -0.89 2.49
N HIS A 19 -2.61 -2.02 3.18
CA HIS A 19 -2.89 -3.37 2.71
C HIS A 19 -3.39 -4.22 3.87
N CYS A 20 -4.66 -4.62 3.82
CA CYS A 20 -5.34 -5.28 4.93
C CYS A 20 -6.45 -6.20 4.45
N HIS A 21 -6.46 -7.45 4.93
CA HIS A 21 -7.47 -8.44 4.68
C HIS A 21 -8.37 -8.67 5.90
N THR A 22 -9.62 -9.00 5.64
CA THR A 22 -10.64 -9.27 6.66
C THR A 22 -11.36 -10.58 6.36
N THR A 23 -12.36 -10.90 7.18
CA THR A 23 -13.25 -12.06 6.95
C THR A 23 -14.11 -11.95 5.69
N TYR A 24 -13.99 -10.87 4.91
CA TYR A 24 -14.62 -10.75 3.60
C TYR A 24 -13.81 -11.39 2.48
N SER A 25 -12.53 -11.66 2.70
CA SER A 25 -11.71 -12.50 1.84
C SER A 25 -11.12 -13.67 2.65
N ASP A 26 -9.88 -13.60 3.03
CA ASP A 26 -9.12 -14.67 3.66
C ASP A 26 -8.44 -14.26 4.98
N GLY A 27 -8.71 -13.06 5.45
CA GLY A 27 -8.33 -12.62 6.80
C GLY A 27 -9.24 -13.22 7.88
N ASN A 28 -8.73 -13.35 9.10
CA ASN A 28 -9.47 -13.95 10.22
C ASN A 28 -10.16 -12.94 11.14
N LEU A 29 -9.86 -11.65 11.01
CA LEU A 29 -10.49 -10.60 11.78
C LEU A 29 -11.64 -9.95 11.00
N SER A 30 -12.77 -9.65 11.68
CA SER A 30 -13.80 -8.80 11.09
C SER A 30 -13.28 -7.36 10.93
N PRO A 31 -13.89 -6.54 10.05
CA PRO A 31 -13.50 -5.14 9.93
C PRO A 31 -13.50 -4.35 11.23
N GLU A 32 -14.45 -4.65 12.15
CA GLU A 32 -14.52 -4.04 13.48
C GLU A 32 -13.34 -4.47 14.34
N GLN A 33 -12.98 -5.75 14.31
CA GLN A 33 -11.82 -6.28 15.05
C GLN A 33 -10.51 -5.71 14.49
N VAL A 34 -10.37 -5.58 13.17
CA VAL A 34 -9.24 -4.90 12.53
C VAL A 34 -9.14 -3.46 13.04
N LYS A 35 -10.24 -2.69 13.02
CA LYS A 35 -10.25 -1.32 13.54
C LYS A 35 -9.76 -1.27 15.00
N GLU A 36 -10.31 -2.12 15.87
CA GLU A 36 -9.92 -2.15 17.29
C GLU A 36 -8.46 -2.50 17.47
N HIS A 37 -7.96 -3.50 16.73
CA HIS A 37 -6.58 -3.96 16.77
C HIS A 37 -5.61 -2.85 16.34
N TYR A 38 -5.86 -2.23 15.19
CA TYR A 38 -4.99 -1.17 14.66
C TYR A 38 -5.04 0.10 15.50
N LYS A 39 -6.22 0.52 15.99
CA LYS A 39 -6.33 1.65 16.93
C LYS A 39 -5.55 1.42 18.22
N ALA A 40 -5.60 0.22 18.78
CA ALA A 40 -4.83 -0.13 19.99
C ALA A 40 -3.31 -0.03 19.77
N ASN A 41 -2.84 -0.16 18.50
CA ASN A 41 -1.45 -0.04 18.09
C ASN A 41 -1.10 1.36 17.49
N GLY A 42 -1.95 2.36 17.74
CA GLY A 42 -1.70 3.76 17.38
C GLY A 42 -1.94 4.11 15.90
N TYR A 43 -2.64 3.27 15.15
CA TYR A 43 -3.03 3.58 13.79
C TYR A 43 -4.31 4.42 13.75
N SER A 44 -4.35 5.31 12.79
CA SER A 44 -5.50 6.19 12.52
C SER A 44 -6.16 5.90 11.17
N VAL A 45 -5.50 5.16 10.29
CA VAL A 45 -5.97 4.88 8.92
C VAL A 45 -5.71 3.43 8.58
N VAL A 46 -6.71 2.77 8.01
CA VAL A 46 -6.57 1.44 7.40
C VAL A 46 -7.27 1.44 6.05
N ALA A 47 -6.58 1.01 5.00
CA ALA A 47 -7.20 0.67 3.74
C ALA A 47 -7.64 -0.80 3.80
N PHE A 48 -8.93 -1.02 3.68
CA PHE A 48 -9.50 -2.37 3.59
C PHE A 48 -9.39 -2.82 2.15
N THR A 49 -8.58 -3.84 1.91
CA THR A 49 -8.20 -4.28 0.56
C THR A 49 -8.42 -5.78 0.38
N ASP A 50 -9.55 -6.27 0.85
CA ASP A 50 -9.95 -7.67 0.68
C ASP A 50 -9.84 -8.14 -0.79
N HIS A 51 -9.45 -9.39 -1.00
CA HIS A 51 -9.21 -9.96 -2.33
C HIS A 51 -10.45 -9.89 -3.22
N ASN A 52 -10.31 -9.19 -4.35
CA ASN A 52 -11.29 -9.13 -5.44
C ASN A 52 -12.71 -8.67 -5.03
N VAL A 53 -12.84 -8.03 -3.89
CA VAL A 53 -14.11 -7.50 -3.39
C VAL A 53 -13.95 -6.07 -2.90
N LEU A 54 -14.82 -5.17 -3.36
CA LEU A 54 -14.85 -3.77 -2.94
C LEU A 54 -15.98 -3.58 -1.94
N ILE A 55 -15.63 -3.22 -0.70
CA ILE A 55 -16.61 -2.98 0.36
C ILE A 55 -16.35 -1.60 0.98
N ASP A 56 -17.42 -0.84 1.16
CA ASP A 56 -17.36 0.43 1.87
C ASP A 56 -17.52 0.22 3.38
N HIS A 57 -16.42 0.40 4.10
CA HIS A 57 -16.37 0.35 5.56
C HIS A 57 -16.43 1.72 6.23
N SER A 58 -16.93 2.74 5.56
CA SER A 58 -17.02 4.12 6.10
C SER A 58 -17.85 4.23 7.38
N ALA A 59 -18.74 3.27 7.65
CA ALA A 59 -19.46 3.17 8.92
C ALA A 59 -18.53 2.95 10.14
N LEU A 60 -17.28 2.52 9.91
CA LEU A 60 -16.26 2.38 10.96
C LEU A 60 -15.55 3.71 11.28
N ASN A 61 -15.72 4.75 10.47
CA ASN A 61 -15.05 6.02 10.67
C ASN A 61 -15.51 6.68 11.98
N ASP A 62 -14.54 7.23 12.69
CA ASP A 62 -14.78 8.07 13.87
C ASP A 62 -13.74 9.21 13.93
N LYS A 63 -13.74 9.98 15.02
CA LYS A 63 -12.81 11.14 15.16
C LYS A 63 -11.32 10.75 15.13
N ASP A 64 -10.97 9.49 15.39
CA ASP A 64 -9.60 9.00 15.54
C ASP A 64 -9.26 7.87 14.55
N PHE A 65 -10.22 7.46 13.71
CA PHE A 65 -10.04 6.36 12.76
C PHE A 65 -10.74 6.60 11.43
N LEU A 66 -10.04 6.31 10.36
CA LEU A 66 -10.50 6.41 8.98
C LEU A 66 -10.28 5.08 8.23
N ALA A 67 -11.37 4.51 7.73
CA ALA A 67 -11.37 3.39 6.80
C ALA A 67 -11.26 3.93 5.37
N LEU A 68 -10.21 3.58 4.65
CA LEU A 68 -10.11 3.82 3.21
C LEU A 68 -10.74 2.65 2.46
N VAL A 69 -11.50 2.98 1.42
CA VAL A 69 -12.20 2.00 0.58
C VAL A 69 -11.26 1.53 -0.52
N GLY A 70 -11.00 0.24 -0.56
CA GLY A 70 -10.11 -0.37 -1.54
C GLY A 70 -10.41 -1.84 -1.78
N LEU A 71 -9.61 -2.45 -2.61
CA LEU A 71 -9.57 -3.89 -2.85
C LEU A 71 -8.16 -4.28 -3.30
N GLU A 72 -7.79 -5.52 -3.08
CA GLU A 72 -6.66 -6.13 -3.77
C GLU A 72 -7.14 -7.01 -4.90
N VAL A 73 -6.57 -6.85 -6.10
CA VAL A 73 -6.79 -7.79 -7.20
C VAL A 73 -5.52 -8.58 -7.45
N ASP A 74 -5.69 -9.89 -7.56
CA ASP A 74 -4.66 -10.85 -7.90
C ASP A 74 -4.82 -11.32 -9.35
N THR A 75 -3.72 -11.46 -10.07
CA THR A 75 -3.69 -12.01 -11.42
C THR A 75 -2.58 -13.05 -11.50
N ASP A 76 -2.95 -14.31 -11.44
CA ASP A 76 -2.01 -15.42 -11.32
C ASP A 76 -1.61 -16.02 -12.66
N SER A 77 -0.34 -16.29 -12.84
CA SER A 77 0.18 -17.05 -13.99
C SER A 77 -0.31 -18.50 -14.02
N PHE A 78 -0.64 -19.06 -12.85
CA PHE A 78 -1.17 -20.41 -12.68
C PHE A 78 -2.49 -20.66 -13.44
N LEU A 79 -3.36 -19.67 -13.53
CA LEU A 79 -4.64 -19.78 -14.26
C LEU A 79 -4.45 -20.09 -15.76
N TYR A 80 -3.23 -20.01 -16.27
CA TYR A 80 -2.89 -20.16 -17.70
C TYR A 80 -2.12 -21.43 -18.05
N GLY A 81 -2.13 -22.44 -17.19
CA GLY A 81 -1.92 -23.81 -17.65
C GLY A 81 -0.56 -24.47 -17.42
N LYS A 82 0.23 -24.02 -16.46
CA LYS A 82 1.52 -24.66 -16.15
C LYS A 82 1.54 -25.24 -14.73
N LYS A 83 1.11 -26.46 -14.58
CA LYS A 83 0.86 -27.15 -13.30
C LYS A 83 2.10 -27.41 -12.43
N HIS A 84 3.31 -27.13 -12.87
CA HIS A 84 4.57 -27.48 -12.19
C HIS A 84 5.69 -26.44 -12.36
N GLU A 85 5.39 -25.29 -12.91
CA GLU A 85 6.32 -24.18 -12.95
C GLU A 85 6.01 -23.21 -11.81
N PHE A 86 6.99 -22.44 -11.45
CA PHE A 86 6.93 -21.38 -10.46
C PHE A 86 5.77 -20.44 -10.75
N ASN A 87 4.88 -20.26 -9.81
CA ASN A 87 3.75 -19.35 -9.99
C ASN A 87 4.21 -17.93 -9.70
N GLN A 88 4.18 -17.11 -10.72
CA GLN A 88 4.22 -15.66 -10.57
C GLN A 88 2.80 -15.13 -10.42
N THR A 89 2.64 -14.10 -9.64
CA THR A 89 1.35 -13.44 -9.45
C THR A 89 1.56 -11.93 -9.39
N CYS A 90 0.67 -11.17 -9.99
CA CYS A 90 0.64 -9.71 -9.87
C CYS A 90 -0.50 -9.33 -8.94
N HIS A 91 -0.17 -8.76 -7.80
CA HIS A 91 -1.13 -8.21 -6.85
C HIS A 91 -1.13 -6.69 -6.88
N LEU A 92 -2.31 -6.10 -6.92
CA LEU A 92 -2.50 -4.65 -6.97
C LEU A 92 -3.52 -4.22 -5.92
N CYS A 93 -3.10 -3.45 -4.93
CA CYS A 93 -4.02 -2.72 -4.06
C CYS A 93 -4.52 -1.47 -4.78
N ALA A 94 -5.82 -1.39 -4.97
CA ALA A 94 -6.49 -0.24 -5.55
C ALA A 94 -7.36 0.46 -4.49
N ILE A 95 -7.03 1.72 -4.17
CA ILE A 95 -7.69 2.53 -3.14
C ILE A 95 -8.45 3.66 -3.81
N LEU A 96 -9.74 3.80 -3.52
CA LEU A 96 -10.57 4.88 -4.08
C LEU A 96 -10.11 6.26 -3.60
N ARG A 97 -10.05 7.22 -4.51
CA ARG A 97 -9.82 8.64 -4.17
C ARG A 97 -11.06 9.29 -3.60
N ASP A 98 -12.23 8.83 -4.01
CA ASP A 98 -13.53 9.31 -3.56
C ASP A 98 -14.47 8.09 -3.38
N PRO A 99 -14.80 7.71 -2.14
CA PRO A 99 -15.64 6.54 -1.90
C PRO A 99 -17.05 6.66 -2.47
N ALA A 100 -17.54 7.88 -2.73
CA ALA A 100 -18.83 8.11 -3.37
C ALA A 100 -18.85 7.70 -4.86
N ARG A 101 -17.69 7.45 -5.45
CA ARG A 101 -17.52 7.05 -6.85
C ARG A 101 -17.12 5.57 -7.01
N ALA A 102 -17.46 4.75 -6.05
CA ALA A 102 -17.10 3.33 -6.07
C ALA A 102 -17.63 2.64 -7.33
N VAL A 103 -16.72 2.25 -8.22
CA VAL A 103 -16.98 1.40 -9.38
C VAL A 103 -16.14 0.14 -9.23
N PRO A 104 -16.74 -1.05 -9.07
CA PRO A 104 -15.98 -2.29 -8.98
C PRO A 104 -15.14 -2.51 -10.23
N VAL A 105 -13.86 -2.76 -10.03
CA VAL A 105 -12.91 -3.16 -11.07
C VAL A 105 -12.34 -4.51 -10.67
N TYR A 106 -12.29 -5.43 -11.61
CA TYR A 106 -11.87 -6.81 -11.35
C TYR A 106 -10.44 -7.03 -11.84
N ARG A 107 -9.85 -8.17 -11.48
CA ARG A 107 -8.52 -8.60 -11.93
C ARG A 107 -8.40 -8.59 -13.46
N ALA A 108 -7.17 -8.56 -13.96
CA ALA A 108 -6.91 -8.74 -15.39
C ALA A 108 -7.32 -10.14 -15.85
N GLU A 109 -7.86 -10.26 -17.06
CA GLU A 109 -8.31 -11.55 -17.62
C GLU A 109 -7.13 -12.47 -17.98
N GLN A 110 -5.92 -11.93 -18.08
CA GLN A 110 -4.71 -12.67 -18.46
C GLN A 110 -3.51 -12.15 -17.67
N TYR A 111 -2.64 -13.06 -17.26
CA TYR A 111 -1.33 -12.72 -16.72
C TYR A 111 -0.36 -12.34 -17.86
N THR A 112 -0.47 -11.11 -18.29
CA THR A 112 0.44 -10.49 -19.28
C THR A 112 0.62 -9.02 -18.96
N GLY A 113 1.82 -8.48 -19.20
CA GLY A 113 2.10 -7.06 -18.96
C GLY A 113 1.10 -6.13 -19.63
N LYS A 114 0.61 -6.48 -20.85
CA LYS A 114 -0.41 -5.70 -21.55
C LYS A 114 -1.76 -5.72 -20.83
N ALA A 115 -2.21 -6.87 -20.36
CA ALA A 115 -3.51 -7.00 -19.70
C ALA A 115 -3.49 -6.32 -18.32
N ILE A 116 -2.40 -6.49 -17.56
CA ILE A 116 -2.20 -5.84 -16.26
C ILE A 116 -2.10 -4.32 -16.44
N SER A 117 -1.34 -3.83 -17.43
CA SER A 117 -1.26 -2.40 -17.75
C SER A 117 -2.63 -1.80 -18.07
N ALA A 118 -3.42 -2.49 -18.91
CA ALA A 118 -4.78 -2.03 -19.24
C ALA A 118 -5.68 -2.00 -18.00
N LYS A 119 -5.49 -2.92 -17.06
CA LYS A 119 -6.24 -2.95 -15.80
C LYS A 119 -5.85 -1.79 -14.87
N ILE A 120 -4.57 -1.45 -14.79
CA ILE A 120 -4.10 -0.25 -14.04
C ILE A 120 -4.72 1.02 -14.65
N ASP A 121 -4.75 1.12 -15.99
CA ASP A 121 -5.39 2.26 -16.66
C ASP A 121 -6.90 2.33 -16.36
N GLU A 122 -7.59 1.18 -16.29
CA GLU A 122 -9.00 1.10 -15.91
C GLU A 122 -9.24 1.57 -14.46
N PHE A 123 -8.38 1.15 -13.52
CA PHE A 123 -8.41 1.65 -12.14
C PHE A 123 -8.27 3.17 -12.09
N HIS A 124 -7.29 3.74 -12.78
CA HIS A 124 -7.09 5.18 -12.82
C HIS A 124 -8.28 5.93 -13.41
N GLN A 125 -8.88 5.42 -14.51
CA GLN A 125 -10.08 6.01 -15.11
C GLN A 125 -11.27 6.01 -14.16
N ASN A 126 -11.35 5.04 -13.26
CA ASN A 126 -12.38 4.93 -12.23
C ASN A 126 -11.98 5.61 -10.90
N GLY A 127 -10.89 6.38 -10.88
CA GLY A 127 -10.50 7.21 -9.75
C GLY A 127 -9.79 6.49 -8.61
N TYR A 128 -9.13 5.38 -8.88
CA TYR A 128 -8.31 4.67 -7.89
C TYR A 128 -6.87 5.16 -7.87
N ILE A 129 -6.23 5.04 -6.72
CA ILE A 129 -4.80 4.93 -6.52
C ILE A 129 -4.45 3.46 -6.71
N VAL A 130 -3.34 3.14 -7.38
CA VAL A 130 -2.91 1.75 -7.60
C VAL A 130 -1.52 1.55 -7.02
N ASN A 131 -1.40 0.69 -6.04
CA ASN A 131 -0.13 0.21 -5.49
C ASN A 131 0.17 -1.20 -6.01
N TYR A 132 1.41 -1.41 -6.45
CA TYR A 132 1.93 -2.72 -6.82
C TYR A 132 2.51 -3.40 -5.57
N ASN A 133 1.98 -4.58 -5.23
CA ASN A 133 2.23 -5.24 -3.95
C ASN A 133 3.38 -6.23 -4.03
N HIS A 134 4.12 -6.37 -2.95
CA HIS A 134 5.09 -7.42 -2.60
C HIS A 134 5.77 -8.16 -3.78
N PRO A 135 6.44 -7.50 -4.73
CA PRO A 135 6.96 -8.13 -5.94
C PRO A 135 7.94 -9.29 -5.67
N THR A 136 8.75 -9.21 -4.62
CA THR A 136 9.67 -10.29 -4.24
C THR A 136 8.90 -11.55 -3.85
N TRP A 137 7.84 -11.43 -3.04
CA TRP A 137 6.96 -12.54 -2.69
C TRP A 137 6.24 -13.10 -3.93
N SER A 138 5.78 -12.23 -4.80
CA SER A 138 5.11 -12.55 -6.07
C SER A 138 6.03 -13.21 -7.10
N CYS A 139 7.33 -13.25 -6.83
CA CYS A 139 8.35 -13.77 -7.74
C CYS A 139 8.40 -13.03 -9.07
N GLU A 140 8.05 -11.75 -9.05
CA GLU A 140 8.09 -10.85 -10.19
C GLU A 140 9.33 -9.96 -10.14
N GLY A 141 9.94 -9.74 -11.29
CA GLY A 141 11.11 -8.90 -11.47
C GLY A 141 10.90 -7.80 -12.49
N ALA A 142 12.01 -7.23 -12.96
CA ALA A 142 11.97 -6.14 -13.94
C ALA A 142 11.30 -6.55 -15.26
N ASP A 143 11.41 -7.81 -15.64
CA ASP A 143 10.81 -8.33 -16.88
C ASP A 143 9.27 -8.31 -16.85
N GLU A 144 8.68 -8.33 -15.65
CA GLU A 144 7.25 -8.22 -15.45
C GLU A 144 6.82 -6.77 -15.24
N PHE A 145 7.24 -6.14 -14.14
CA PHE A 145 6.67 -4.85 -13.70
C PHE A 145 6.98 -3.66 -14.64
N LEU A 146 8.04 -3.73 -15.43
CA LEU A 146 8.31 -2.70 -16.43
C LEU A 146 7.25 -2.63 -17.54
N HIS A 147 6.45 -3.68 -17.67
CA HIS A 147 5.35 -3.79 -18.63
C HIS A 147 3.98 -3.48 -18.03
N TYR A 148 3.90 -3.20 -16.72
CA TYR A 148 2.62 -2.98 -16.01
C TYR A 148 2.09 -1.53 -16.09
N GLY A 149 2.79 -0.63 -16.75
CA GLY A 149 2.32 0.74 -16.90
C GLY A 149 2.61 1.59 -15.66
N ARG A 150 1.71 2.50 -15.32
CA ARG A 150 1.98 3.55 -14.32
C ARG A 150 1.23 3.30 -13.02
N PHE A 151 1.64 2.33 -12.23
CA PHE A 151 1.17 2.24 -10.85
C PHE A 151 1.70 3.42 -10.00
N ASP A 152 0.93 3.84 -8.98
CA ASP A 152 1.22 5.04 -8.18
C ASP A 152 2.25 4.78 -7.08
N GLY A 153 2.21 3.61 -6.47
CA GLY A 153 3.10 3.18 -5.40
C GLY A 153 3.53 1.73 -5.56
N MET A 154 4.55 1.34 -4.80
CA MET A 154 5.07 -0.03 -4.78
C MET A 154 5.44 -0.39 -3.35
N GLU A 155 5.06 -1.56 -2.91
CA GLU A 155 5.49 -2.08 -1.63
C GLU A 155 6.98 -2.42 -1.66
N LEU A 156 7.75 -1.65 -0.92
CA LEU A 156 9.14 -1.96 -0.62
C LEU A 156 9.23 -2.94 0.54
N PHE A 157 8.25 -2.90 1.44
CA PHE A 157 8.15 -3.81 2.57
C PHE A 157 6.71 -4.28 2.76
N ASN A 158 6.55 -5.60 2.91
CA ASN A 158 5.31 -6.29 3.22
C ASN A 158 5.56 -7.20 4.43
N TYR A 159 4.82 -6.96 5.53
CA TYR A 159 5.12 -7.62 6.79
C TYR A 159 4.66 -9.08 6.82
N SER A 160 3.50 -9.41 6.25
CA SER A 160 3.02 -10.80 6.14
C SER A 160 4.00 -11.66 5.34
N ALA A 161 4.48 -11.17 4.20
CA ALA A 161 5.50 -11.86 3.40
C ALA A 161 6.82 -12.02 4.17
N GLU A 162 7.20 -11.05 5.01
CA GLU A 162 8.41 -11.14 5.84
C GLU A 162 8.31 -12.22 6.91
N VAL A 163 7.21 -12.20 7.70
CA VAL A 163 7.05 -13.15 8.81
C VAL A 163 6.75 -14.57 8.34
N ALA A 164 6.02 -14.74 7.25
CA ALA A 164 5.68 -16.05 6.71
C ALA A 164 6.83 -16.69 5.93
N ASN A 165 7.58 -15.91 5.16
CA ASN A 165 8.51 -16.45 4.15
C ASN A 165 9.89 -15.79 4.16
N ASN A 166 10.16 -14.81 5.00
CA ASN A 166 11.40 -14.01 5.05
C ASN A 166 11.75 -13.39 3.68
N ASN A 167 10.73 -12.89 2.97
CA ASN A 167 10.84 -12.27 1.65
C ASN A 167 9.97 -11.00 1.50
N GLY A 168 9.71 -10.31 2.61
CA GLY A 168 8.90 -9.08 2.64
C GLY A 168 9.59 -7.86 2.03
N TYR A 169 10.91 -7.88 1.83
CA TYR A 169 11.66 -6.74 1.27
C TYR A 169 11.83 -6.82 -0.25
N SER A 170 11.40 -5.77 -0.95
CA SER A 170 11.48 -5.64 -2.42
C SER A 170 12.36 -4.46 -2.85
N HIS A 171 13.52 -4.28 -2.20
CA HIS A 171 14.35 -3.10 -2.47
C HIS A 171 15.06 -3.15 -3.84
N GLY A 172 15.39 -4.32 -4.35
CA GLY A 172 15.97 -4.49 -5.67
C GLY A 172 15.00 -4.04 -6.76
N GLU A 173 13.78 -4.52 -6.68
CA GLU A 173 12.66 -4.22 -7.59
C GLU A 173 12.30 -2.73 -7.53
N TYR A 174 12.16 -2.17 -6.33
CA TYR A 174 11.88 -0.76 -6.13
C TYR A 174 12.98 0.14 -6.71
N ALA A 175 14.26 -0.19 -6.45
CA ALA A 175 15.38 0.56 -7.00
C ALA A 175 15.43 0.51 -8.54
N LEU A 176 15.09 -0.63 -9.14
CA LEU A 176 14.97 -0.78 -10.59
C LEU A 176 13.79 0.03 -11.14
N ALA A 177 12.62 -0.05 -10.48
CA ALA A 177 11.45 0.71 -10.86
C ALA A 177 11.73 2.22 -10.87
N LEU A 178 12.36 2.77 -9.82
CA LEU A 178 12.75 4.18 -9.76
C LEU A 178 13.71 4.60 -10.87
N ARG A 179 14.55 3.69 -11.35
CA ARG A 179 15.57 4.00 -12.37
C ARG A 179 15.04 3.87 -13.80
N LEU A 180 14.13 2.91 -14.02
CA LEU A 180 13.74 2.47 -15.37
C LEU A 180 12.34 2.97 -15.76
N MET A 181 11.45 3.17 -14.77
CA MET A 181 10.12 3.71 -15.03
C MET A 181 10.17 5.25 -15.03
N ASN A 182 9.59 5.86 -16.05
CA ASN A 182 9.65 7.32 -16.24
C ASN A 182 8.50 8.04 -15.49
N HIS A 183 8.29 7.71 -14.21
CA HIS A 183 7.32 8.39 -13.35
C HIS A 183 7.70 8.23 -11.87
N ARG A 184 7.03 9.01 -11.02
CA ARG A 184 7.22 8.91 -9.57
C ARG A 184 6.50 7.68 -9.05
N ILE A 185 7.19 6.88 -8.23
CA ILE A 185 6.65 5.72 -7.55
C ILE A 185 6.79 5.97 -6.05
N ARG A 186 5.69 5.87 -5.33
CA ARG A 186 5.66 6.04 -3.87
C ARG A 186 6.20 4.77 -3.22
N CYS A 187 7.03 4.95 -2.19
CA CYS A 187 7.53 3.86 -1.38
C CYS A 187 6.49 3.52 -0.32
N ILE A 188 6.02 2.28 -0.30
CA ILE A 188 5.01 1.78 0.63
C ILE A 188 5.64 0.72 1.54
N ALA A 189 5.33 0.79 2.84
CA ALA A 189 5.42 -0.30 3.77
C ALA A 189 4.02 -0.62 4.26
N ALA A 190 3.64 -1.88 4.24
CA ALA A 190 2.31 -2.35 4.61
C ALA A 190 2.37 -3.69 5.34
N ASP A 191 1.27 -4.05 5.97
CA ASP A 191 1.20 -5.30 6.71
C ASP A 191 0.75 -6.47 5.84
N ASP A 192 -0.28 -6.27 4.98
CA ASP A 192 -0.91 -7.38 4.26
C ASP A 192 -1.43 -8.44 5.23
N ASN A 193 -2.00 -7.96 6.34
CA ASN A 193 -2.39 -8.81 7.46
C ASN A 193 -3.56 -9.72 7.13
N HIS A 194 -3.44 -10.97 7.49
CA HIS A 194 -4.50 -11.99 7.42
C HIS A 194 -4.89 -12.47 8.81
N ASN A 195 -3.97 -12.38 9.79
CA ASN A 195 -4.14 -12.86 11.17
C ASN A 195 -4.60 -14.33 11.20
N GLY A 196 -4.02 -15.13 10.29
CA GLY A 196 -4.41 -16.50 9.99
C GLY A 196 -3.58 -17.56 10.70
N TYR A 197 -3.90 -18.83 10.40
CA TYR A 197 -3.20 -19.99 11.01
C TYR A 197 -1.72 -20.05 10.67
N ASP A 198 -1.31 -19.54 9.51
CA ASP A 198 0.08 -19.58 9.07
C ASP A 198 0.91 -18.44 9.67
N CYS A 199 0.25 -17.35 10.08
CA CYS A 199 0.86 -16.22 10.77
C CYS A 199 -0.21 -15.45 11.57
N GLU A 200 -0.31 -15.75 12.88
CA GLU A 200 -1.27 -15.06 13.75
C GLU A 200 -0.88 -13.59 14.02
N ASP A 201 0.38 -13.22 13.79
CA ASP A 201 0.96 -11.92 14.15
C ASP A 201 1.62 -11.24 12.94
N ASP A 202 0.86 -11.11 11.85
CA ASP A 202 1.28 -10.41 10.63
C ASP A 202 0.76 -8.95 10.56
N SER A 203 0.47 -8.37 11.73
CA SER A 203 -0.02 -6.99 11.86
C SER A 203 1.00 -6.08 12.53
N CYS A 204 0.93 -4.79 12.20
CA CYS A 204 1.68 -3.72 12.86
C CYS A 204 3.21 -3.74 12.66
N GLY A 205 3.72 -4.44 11.65
CA GLY A 205 5.14 -4.52 11.33
C GLY A 205 5.60 -3.57 10.23
N GLY A 206 4.69 -3.12 9.35
CA GLY A 206 4.97 -2.17 8.28
C GLY A 206 3.87 -1.12 8.15
N TRP A 207 4.24 0.16 8.03
CA TRP A 207 3.24 1.23 7.93
C TRP A 207 3.74 2.44 7.15
N VAL A 208 2.80 3.30 6.78
CA VAL A 208 3.09 4.66 6.35
C VAL A 208 2.63 5.65 7.42
N VAL A 209 3.24 6.84 7.47
CA VAL A 209 2.80 7.94 8.32
C VAL A 209 2.48 9.13 7.46
N PHE A 210 1.19 9.42 7.29
CA PHE A 210 0.73 10.60 6.57
C PHE A 210 0.92 11.87 7.41
N LYS A 211 1.35 12.94 6.77
CA LYS A 211 1.34 14.30 7.30
C LYS A 211 0.19 15.07 6.65
N ALA A 212 -0.89 15.27 7.41
CA ALA A 212 -2.10 15.92 6.92
C ALA A 212 -2.62 16.95 7.94
N PRO A 213 -3.35 17.99 7.50
CA PRO A 213 -3.87 19.03 8.41
C PRO A 213 -4.93 18.48 9.37
N GLU A 214 -5.68 17.47 8.96
CA GLU A 214 -6.72 16.80 9.74
C GLU A 214 -6.90 15.36 9.27
N LEU A 215 -7.56 14.52 10.08
CA LEU A 215 -7.93 13.15 9.71
C LEU A 215 -9.24 13.17 8.93
N SER A 216 -9.14 13.28 7.62
CA SER A 216 -10.28 13.16 6.70
C SER A 216 -9.87 12.39 5.44
N TYR A 217 -10.84 11.80 4.76
CA TYR A 217 -10.58 11.02 3.54
C TYR A 217 -9.84 11.87 2.51
N GLU A 218 -10.34 13.09 2.26
CA GLU A 218 -9.76 14.03 1.30
C GLU A 218 -8.31 14.39 1.63
N THR A 219 -8.02 14.73 2.90
CA THR A 219 -6.67 15.16 3.29
C THR A 219 -5.66 14.03 3.31
N ILE A 220 -6.07 12.80 3.62
CA ILE A 220 -5.21 11.61 3.56
C ILE A 220 -4.90 11.25 2.11
N ILE A 221 -5.89 11.24 1.21
CA ILE A 221 -5.67 11.02 -0.23
C ILE A 221 -4.77 12.12 -0.80
N LYS A 222 -5.01 13.36 -0.43
CA LYS A 222 -4.14 14.49 -0.86
C LYS A 222 -2.70 14.32 -0.34
N ALA A 223 -2.52 13.88 0.90
CA ALA A 223 -1.18 13.61 1.45
C ALA A 223 -0.47 12.49 0.69
N TYR A 224 -1.20 11.45 0.25
CA TYR A 224 -0.66 10.42 -0.62
C TYR A 224 -0.22 11.02 -1.98
N ASP A 225 -1.08 11.81 -2.63
CA ASP A 225 -0.79 12.42 -3.93
C ASP A 225 0.40 13.38 -3.87
N ASP A 226 0.49 14.20 -2.85
CA ASP A 226 1.55 15.18 -2.63
C ASP A 226 2.84 14.54 -2.09
N MET A 227 2.87 13.23 -1.84
CA MET A 227 3.98 12.51 -1.18
C MET A 227 4.32 13.07 0.21
N CYS A 228 3.33 13.59 0.92
CA CYS A 228 3.45 14.08 2.29
C CYS A 228 3.34 12.94 3.30
N PHE A 229 4.14 11.89 3.15
CA PHE A 229 4.21 10.76 4.06
C PHE A 229 5.58 10.08 3.98
N TYR A 230 5.84 9.19 4.90
CA TYR A 230 6.99 8.28 4.87
C TYR A 230 6.57 6.87 5.27
N SER A 231 7.33 5.88 4.83
CA SER A 231 7.18 4.47 5.22
C SER A 231 8.15 4.11 6.32
N SER A 232 7.75 3.22 7.20
CA SER A 232 8.56 2.79 8.34
C SER A 232 8.23 1.37 8.79
N THR A 233 9.23 0.72 9.38
CA THR A 233 9.12 -0.54 10.12
C THR A 233 9.55 -0.38 11.59
N GLY A 234 9.68 0.86 12.07
CA GLY A 234 10.13 1.17 13.44
C GLY A 234 10.30 2.66 13.69
N PRO A 235 11.27 3.33 13.02
CA PRO A 235 11.61 4.72 13.31
C PRO A 235 10.47 5.71 13.00
N GLU A 236 10.34 6.72 13.86
CA GLU A 236 9.48 7.88 13.62
C GLU A 236 10.33 9.03 13.06
N ILE A 237 9.96 9.56 11.89
CA ILE A 237 10.60 10.76 11.32
C ILE A 237 9.94 12.01 11.89
N LYS A 238 10.74 12.79 12.64
CA LYS A 238 10.33 14.05 13.27
C LYS A 238 10.46 15.23 12.32
N GLN A 239 11.55 15.25 11.52
CA GLN A 239 11.84 16.31 10.56
C GLN A 239 12.59 15.73 9.35
N CYS A 240 12.24 16.24 8.17
CA CYS A 240 12.94 15.90 6.93
C CYS A 240 12.93 17.15 6.03
N TYR A 241 14.11 17.73 5.76
CA TYR A 241 14.22 18.96 4.96
C TYR A 241 15.60 19.13 4.33
N ILE A 242 15.70 20.06 3.40
CA ILE A 242 16.97 20.53 2.82
C ILE A 242 17.16 21.99 3.21
N GLU A 243 18.31 22.34 3.80
CA GLU A 243 18.70 23.71 4.15
C GLU A 243 20.13 23.95 3.71
N ASP A 244 20.35 25.01 2.95
CA ASP A 244 21.67 25.40 2.40
C ASP A 244 22.40 24.26 1.67
N GLY A 245 21.65 23.39 0.97
CA GLY A 245 22.18 22.24 0.23
C GLY A 245 22.49 21.02 1.11
N VAL A 246 22.20 21.08 2.41
CA VAL A 246 22.37 19.97 3.37
C VAL A 246 21.01 19.29 3.57
N PHE A 247 20.95 17.97 3.35
CA PHE A 247 19.80 17.13 3.71
C PHE A 247 19.84 16.86 5.23
N VAL A 248 18.75 17.15 5.91
CA VAL A 248 18.60 16.95 7.36
C VAL A 248 17.44 15.98 7.61
N LEU A 249 17.74 14.92 8.34
CA LEU A 249 16.77 13.93 8.83
C LEU A 249 16.91 13.82 10.35
N ASP A 250 15.83 14.11 11.07
CA ASP A 250 15.72 13.89 12.51
C ASP A 250 14.66 12.81 12.74
N CYS A 251 15.06 11.70 13.37
CA CYS A 251 14.19 10.56 13.64
C CYS A 251 14.36 10.06 15.08
N SER A 252 13.44 9.17 15.51
CA SER A 252 13.61 8.43 16.76
C SER A 252 14.84 7.51 16.68
N PRO A 253 15.40 7.06 17.81
CA PRO A 253 16.39 5.97 17.83
C PRO A 253 15.84 4.72 17.11
N VAL A 254 16.72 4.01 16.45
CA VAL A 254 16.45 2.74 15.77
C VAL A 254 16.72 1.59 16.73
#